data_a271e293d068ea46815c10de5091acfb
#
_entry.id   a271e293d068ea46815c10de5091acfb
#
_cell.length_a   1.000
_cell.length_b   1.000
_cell.length_c   1.000
_cell.angle_alpha   90.00
_cell.angle_beta   90.00
_cell.angle_gamma   90.00
#
_symmetry.space_group_name_H-M   'P 1'
#
loop_
_entity.id
_entity.type
_entity.pdbx_description
1 polymer ?
#
loop_
_entity_poly.entity_id
_entity_poly.type
_entity_poly.pdbx_seq_one_letter_code
_entity_poly.pdbx_strand_id
1 'polypeptide(L)'
;MFEKKVIFVNTFDNIMIKKNCICIIGGAGHIGAPLGLALSSKGYNVILVDKNTRNIKIINQGQMPFVEEGSAKLLKKMIYKKKIFATNKLDEVKKSKYIIVCIGTPVNKFNPNLKNFINFFYDLRKHLTKN
;
A
#
# COMPACT_ATOMS: atom_id res chain seq x y z
N MET A 1 0.91 -22.96 10.28
CA MET A 1 0.80 -22.26 8.98
C MET A 1 -0.63 -21.77 8.84
N PHE A 2 -0.84 -20.47 8.65
CA PHE A 2 -2.19 -19.90 8.65
C PHE A 2 -2.63 -19.69 7.20
N GLU A 3 -3.51 -20.56 6.69
CA GLU A 3 -4.22 -20.27 5.45
C GLU A 3 -5.37 -19.30 5.75
N LYS A 4 -5.22 -18.04 5.36
CA LYS A 4 -6.35 -17.14 5.29
C LYS A 4 -7.18 -17.51 4.07
N LYS A 5 -8.28 -18.24 4.25
CA LYS A 5 -9.35 -18.30 3.25
C LYS A 5 -10.10 -16.98 3.29
N VAL A 6 -10.05 -16.24 2.21
CA VAL A 6 -10.84 -15.03 2.08
C VAL A 6 -11.85 -15.22 0.96
N ILE A 7 -13.13 -15.02 1.28
CA ILE A 7 -14.25 -15.14 0.35
C ILE A 7 -14.58 -13.75 -0.18
N PHE A 8 -14.77 -13.62 -1.49
CA PHE A 8 -14.87 -12.37 -2.24
C PHE A 8 -16.28 -11.99 -2.63
N VAL A 9 -16.56 -10.69 -2.65
CA VAL A 9 -17.87 -10.14 -3.02
C VAL A 9 -17.83 -9.07 -4.13
N ASN A 10 -16.62 -8.66 -4.59
CA ASN A 10 -16.52 -7.59 -5.60
C ASN A 10 -15.47 -7.89 -6.68
N THR A 11 -15.70 -7.45 -7.90
CA THR A 11 -14.77 -7.64 -9.04
C THR A 11 -13.37 -7.08 -8.81
N PHE A 12 -13.24 -6.04 -7.99
CA PHE A 12 -11.96 -5.50 -7.56
C PHE A 12 -11.33 -6.38 -6.48
N ASP A 13 -12.13 -6.92 -5.57
CA ASP A 13 -11.70 -7.78 -4.49
C ASP A 13 -11.15 -9.11 -5.02
N ASN A 14 -11.77 -9.68 -6.04
CA ASN A 14 -11.36 -10.95 -6.65
C ASN A 14 -9.95 -10.96 -7.26
N ILE A 15 -9.41 -9.79 -7.57
CA ILE A 15 -8.09 -9.67 -8.23
C ILE A 15 -6.96 -9.59 -7.21
N MET A 16 -7.23 -9.08 -6.03
CA MET A 16 -6.17 -8.70 -5.08
C MET A 16 -5.86 -9.77 -4.04
N ILE A 17 -6.75 -10.72 -3.83
CA ILE A 17 -6.48 -11.79 -2.85
C ILE A 17 -5.94 -13.03 -3.55
N LYS A 18 -4.83 -12.87 -4.11
CA LYS A 18 -4.00 -13.99 -4.52
C LYS A 18 -2.85 -14.14 -3.52
N LYS A 19 -2.28 -15.35 -3.49
CA LYS A 19 -1.13 -15.75 -2.66
C LYS A 19 0.01 -14.72 -2.53
N ASN A 20 0.07 -13.73 -3.41
CA ASN A 20 1.14 -12.76 -3.56
C ASN A 20 0.65 -11.30 -3.44
N CYS A 21 -0.30 -11.02 -2.55
CA CYS A 21 -0.74 -9.65 -2.29
C CYS A 21 0.14 -9.00 -1.21
N ILE A 22 0.67 -7.82 -1.53
CA ILE A 22 1.51 -7.00 -0.65
C ILE A 22 0.78 -5.69 -0.38
N CYS A 23 0.65 -5.34 0.88
CA CYS A 23 0.19 -4.02 1.28
C CYS A 23 1.40 -3.16 1.70
N ILE A 24 1.50 -1.94 1.16
CA ILE A 24 2.52 -0.97 1.55
C ILE A 24 1.83 0.19 2.26
N ILE A 25 2.11 0.36 3.54
CA ILE A 25 1.64 1.48 4.35
C ILE A 25 2.64 2.63 4.23
N GLY A 26 2.16 3.85 3.99
CA GLY A 26 2.97 4.94 3.48
C GLY A 26 3.22 4.79 1.98
N GLY A 27 2.30 4.08 1.29
CA GLY A 27 2.45 3.66 -0.10
C GLY A 27 2.38 4.78 -1.13
N ALA A 28 1.88 5.96 -0.77
CA ALA A 28 1.85 7.12 -1.67
C ALA A 28 3.02 8.10 -1.43
N GLY A 29 3.99 7.71 -0.61
CA GLY A 29 5.20 8.47 -0.33
C GLY A 29 6.36 8.16 -1.28
N HIS A 30 7.48 8.88 -1.08
CA HIS A 30 8.69 8.80 -1.92
C HIS A 30 9.33 7.40 -1.99
N ILE A 31 9.16 6.60 -0.95
CA ILE A 31 9.67 5.22 -0.89
C ILE A 31 8.58 4.23 -1.29
N GLY A 32 7.39 4.38 -0.73
CA GLY A 32 6.31 3.41 -0.89
C GLY A 32 5.79 3.31 -2.32
N ALA A 33 5.59 4.43 -3.01
CA ALA A 33 5.05 4.43 -4.36
C ALA A 33 6.02 3.78 -5.39
N PRO A 34 7.31 4.14 -5.44
CA PRO A 34 8.27 3.47 -6.32
C PRO A 34 8.44 1.99 -6.00
N LEU A 35 8.51 1.63 -4.72
CA LEU A 35 8.60 0.23 -4.28
C LEU A 35 7.37 -0.56 -4.73
N GLY A 36 6.18 -0.02 -4.55
CA GLY A 36 4.94 -0.64 -4.99
C GLY A 36 4.88 -0.84 -6.50
N LEU A 37 5.33 0.15 -7.25
CA LEU A 37 5.42 0.04 -8.71
C LEU A 37 6.40 -1.06 -9.13
N ALA A 38 7.58 -1.12 -8.52
CA ALA A 38 8.57 -2.17 -8.79
C ALA A 38 8.03 -3.57 -8.49
N LEU A 39 7.40 -3.76 -7.34
CA LEU A 39 6.81 -5.04 -6.95
C LEU A 39 5.65 -5.44 -7.89
N SER A 40 4.79 -4.51 -8.25
CA SER A 40 3.68 -4.79 -9.19
C SER A 40 4.19 -5.18 -10.57
N SER A 41 5.29 -4.58 -11.03
CA SER A 41 5.93 -4.94 -12.31
C SER A 41 6.51 -6.34 -12.32
N LYS A 42 6.84 -6.88 -11.14
CA LYS A 42 7.31 -8.26 -10.94
C LYS A 42 6.16 -9.28 -10.74
N GLY A 43 4.92 -8.84 -10.88
CA GLY A 43 3.76 -9.71 -10.85
C GLY A 43 3.01 -9.80 -9.52
N TYR A 44 3.49 -9.12 -8.48
CA TYR A 44 2.76 -9.04 -7.21
C TYR A 44 1.50 -8.16 -7.37
N ASN A 45 0.48 -8.46 -6.58
CA ASN A 45 -0.66 -7.57 -6.40
C ASN A 45 -0.32 -6.62 -5.25
N VAL A 46 -0.42 -5.32 -5.47
CA VAL A 46 0.04 -4.30 -4.53
C VAL A 46 -1.08 -3.36 -4.15
N ILE A 47 -1.27 -3.19 -2.84
CA ILE A 47 -2.17 -2.20 -2.26
C ILE A 47 -1.32 -1.13 -1.59
N LEU A 48 -1.44 0.12 -2.06
CA LEU A 48 -0.78 1.27 -1.45
C LEU A 48 -1.74 1.93 -0.47
N VAL A 49 -1.47 1.84 0.82
CA VAL A 49 -2.26 2.50 1.86
C VAL A 49 -1.54 3.76 2.32
N ASP A 50 -2.20 4.90 2.25
CA ASP A 50 -1.65 6.18 2.69
C ASP A 50 -2.76 7.11 3.20
N LYS A 51 -2.40 8.06 4.04
CA LYS A 51 -3.31 9.14 4.49
C LYS A 51 -3.37 10.31 3.51
N ASN A 52 -2.40 10.44 2.62
CA ASN A 52 -2.32 11.51 1.65
C ASN A 52 -3.27 11.27 0.47
N THR A 53 -4.50 11.75 0.60
CA THR A 53 -5.56 11.57 -0.40
C THR A 53 -5.24 12.20 -1.76
N ARG A 54 -4.45 13.28 -1.79
CA ARG A 54 -3.99 13.90 -3.03
C ARG A 54 -3.08 12.95 -3.81
N ASN A 55 -2.07 12.39 -3.16
CA ASN A 55 -1.15 11.46 -3.81
C ASN A 55 -1.85 10.16 -4.23
N ILE A 56 -2.78 9.66 -3.42
CA ILE A 56 -3.63 8.52 -3.77
C ILE A 56 -4.37 8.76 -5.08
N LYS A 57 -4.99 9.93 -5.22
CA LYS A 57 -5.71 10.30 -6.45
C LYS A 57 -4.77 10.35 -7.66
N ILE A 58 -3.60 10.98 -7.52
CA ILE A 58 -2.60 11.09 -8.58
C ILE A 58 -2.16 9.69 -9.04
N ILE A 59 -1.83 8.80 -8.11
CA ILE A 59 -1.41 7.43 -8.40
C ILE A 59 -2.52 6.66 -9.14
N ASN A 60 -3.75 6.71 -8.67
CA ASN A 60 -4.87 6.00 -9.29
C ASN A 60 -5.23 6.54 -10.69
N GLN A 61 -4.80 7.76 -11.01
CA GLN A 61 -4.87 8.34 -12.36
C GLN A 61 -3.70 7.92 -13.26
N GLY A 62 -2.79 7.10 -12.76
CA GLY A 62 -1.64 6.60 -13.51
C GLY A 62 -0.47 7.58 -13.58
N GLN A 63 -0.38 8.47 -12.62
CA GLN A 63 0.73 9.43 -12.49
C GLN A 63 1.48 9.19 -11.20
N MET A 64 2.79 9.39 -11.22
CA MET A 64 3.58 9.39 -9.98
C MET A 64 3.51 10.77 -9.32
N PRO A 65 3.32 10.84 -8.00
CA PRO A 65 3.31 12.12 -7.28
C PRO A 65 4.70 12.76 -7.19
N PHE A 66 5.73 12.05 -7.64
CA PHE A 66 7.12 12.49 -7.64
C PHE A 66 7.73 12.28 -9.03
N VAL A 67 8.78 13.06 -9.34
CA VAL A 67 9.49 12.94 -10.62
C VAL A 67 10.32 11.65 -10.63
N GLU A 68 9.90 10.69 -11.46
CA GLU A 68 10.63 9.46 -11.74
C GLU A 68 10.52 9.13 -13.23
N GLU A 69 11.66 9.07 -13.90
CA GLU A 69 11.70 8.81 -15.33
C GLU A 69 11.12 7.43 -15.68
N GLY A 70 10.24 7.39 -16.67
CA GLY A 70 9.62 6.14 -17.14
C GLY A 70 8.53 5.56 -16.23
N SER A 71 8.37 6.06 -15.01
CA SER A 71 7.45 5.49 -14.02
C SER A 71 5.98 5.63 -14.41
N ALA A 72 5.57 6.74 -15.00
CA ALA A 72 4.18 7.00 -15.36
C ALA A 72 3.63 5.97 -16.37
N LYS A 73 4.40 5.63 -17.39
CA LYS A 73 4.02 4.61 -18.38
C LYS A 73 3.86 3.23 -17.75
N LEU A 74 4.80 2.87 -16.88
CA LEU A 74 4.75 1.59 -16.16
C LEU A 74 3.57 1.55 -15.19
N LEU A 75 3.33 2.63 -14.44
CA LEU A 75 2.21 2.72 -13.50
C LEU A 75 0.86 2.55 -14.20
N LYS A 76 0.63 3.26 -15.32
CA LYS A 76 -0.58 3.10 -16.13
C LYS A 76 -0.78 1.64 -16.56
N LYS A 77 0.29 0.98 -17.01
CA LYS A 77 0.25 -0.44 -17.38
C LYS A 77 -0.12 -1.33 -16.21
N MET A 78 0.43 -1.07 -15.01
CA MET A 78 0.14 -1.89 -13.83
C MET A 78 -1.27 -1.67 -13.29
N ILE A 79 -1.77 -0.43 -13.36
CA ILE A 79 -3.18 -0.13 -13.03
C ILE A 79 -4.12 -0.81 -14.00
N TYR A 80 -3.86 -0.71 -15.31
CA TYR A 80 -4.67 -1.40 -16.33
C TYR A 80 -4.72 -2.91 -16.09
N LYS A 81 -3.60 -3.52 -15.72
CA LYS A 81 -3.51 -4.93 -15.35
C LYS A 81 -4.09 -5.24 -13.97
N LYS A 82 -4.62 -4.25 -13.27
CA LYS A 82 -5.15 -4.35 -11.91
C LYS A 82 -4.14 -4.95 -10.91
N LYS A 83 -2.88 -4.60 -11.06
CA LYS A 83 -1.78 -5.07 -10.22
C LYS A 83 -1.44 -4.13 -9.08
N ILE A 84 -1.88 -2.87 -9.16
CA ILE A 84 -1.60 -1.84 -8.15
C ILE A 84 -2.79 -0.88 -8.05
N PHE A 85 -3.13 -0.48 -6.85
CA PHE A 85 -4.00 0.65 -6.57
C PHE A 85 -3.65 1.30 -5.23
N ALA A 86 -4.09 2.55 -5.03
CA ALA A 86 -3.87 3.30 -3.82
C ALA A 86 -5.20 3.61 -3.10
N THR A 87 -5.19 3.59 -1.78
CA THR A 87 -6.36 3.84 -0.94
C THR A 87 -5.97 4.44 0.41
N ASN A 88 -6.92 5.13 1.05
CA ASN A 88 -6.76 5.58 2.43
C ASN A 88 -7.36 4.62 3.47
N LYS A 89 -7.89 3.49 3.04
CA LYS A 89 -8.55 2.53 3.92
C LYS A 89 -7.53 1.55 4.51
N LEU A 90 -7.23 1.68 5.79
CA LEU A 90 -6.30 0.78 6.49
C LEU A 90 -6.82 -0.66 6.55
N ASP A 91 -8.13 -0.87 6.50
CA ASP A 91 -8.73 -2.21 6.45
C ASP A 91 -8.26 -3.07 5.26
N GLU A 92 -7.77 -2.47 4.19
CA GLU A 92 -7.25 -3.19 3.04
C GLU A 92 -6.05 -4.07 3.37
N VAL A 93 -5.34 -3.82 4.48
CA VAL A 93 -4.25 -4.70 4.96
C VAL A 93 -4.71 -6.13 5.21
N LYS A 94 -5.99 -6.34 5.53
CA LYS A 94 -6.57 -7.67 5.74
C LYS A 94 -6.52 -8.56 4.50
N LYS A 95 -6.45 -7.95 3.31
CA LYS A 95 -6.41 -8.64 2.02
C LYS A 95 -5.00 -9.06 1.62
N SER A 96 -3.98 -8.60 2.32
CA SER A 96 -2.58 -8.85 1.97
C SER A 96 -1.98 -10.00 2.77
N LYS A 97 -1.04 -10.70 2.14
CA LYS A 97 -0.20 -11.71 2.81
C LYS A 97 1.00 -11.05 3.51
N TYR A 98 1.53 -10.01 2.90
CA TYR A 98 2.70 -9.28 3.40
C TYR A 98 2.35 -7.82 3.58
N ILE A 99 2.85 -7.22 4.64
CA ILE A 99 2.68 -5.79 4.94
C ILE A 99 4.07 -5.17 5.07
N ILE A 100 4.32 -4.13 4.27
CA ILE A 100 5.53 -3.32 4.34
C ILE A 100 5.14 -1.95 4.87
N VAL A 101 5.85 -1.45 5.85
CA VAL A 101 5.58 -0.16 6.48
C VAL A 101 6.68 0.83 6.10
N CYS A 102 6.30 1.89 5.36
CA CYS A 102 7.17 2.96 4.86
C CYS A 102 6.70 4.32 5.37
N ILE A 103 6.45 4.44 6.67
CA ILE A 103 6.05 5.70 7.30
C ILE A 103 7.27 6.43 7.88
N GLY A 104 7.29 7.76 7.72
CA GLY A 104 8.34 8.57 8.29
C GLY A 104 8.24 8.66 9.81
N THR A 105 9.39 8.78 10.46
CA THR A 105 9.49 9.12 11.89
C THR A 105 9.88 10.59 12.02
N PRO A 106 8.91 11.50 12.27
CA PRO A 106 9.24 12.91 12.41
C PRO A 106 10.16 13.15 13.60
N VAL A 107 11.09 14.07 13.44
CA VAL A 107 12.06 14.46 14.48
C VAL A 107 11.62 15.78 15.08
N ASN A 108 11.42 15.83 16.38
CA ASN A 108 11.22 17.06 17.13
C ASN A 108 12.58 17.57 17.66
N LYS A 109 13.07 18.69 17.09
CA LYS A 109 14.43 19.21 17.35
C LYS A 109 15.49 18.15 17.08
N PHE A 110 16.00 17.49 18.13
CA PHE A 110 17.06 16.48 18.03
C PHE A 110 16.61 15.06 18.37
N ASN A 111 15.33 14.87 18.73
CA ASN A 111 14.81 13.57 19.14
C ASN A 111 13.72 13.06 18.21
N PRO A 112 13.72 11.76 17.84
CA PRO A 112 12.64 11.18 17.07
C PRO A 112 11.33 11.21 17.87
N ASN A 113 10.27 11.71 17.25
CA ASN A 113 8.94 11.64 17.84
C ASN A 113 8.28 10.29 17.50
N LEU A 114 8.50 9.32 18.38
CA LEU A 114 7.99 7.96 18.21
C LEU A 114 6.52 7.80 18.61
N LYS A 115 5.91 8.78 19.24
CA LYS A 115 4.53 8.67 19.74
C LYS A 115 3.53 8.33 18.64
N ASN A 116 3.57 9.08 17.54
CA ASN A 116 2.68 8.83 16.38
C ASN A 116 3.00 7.49 15.70
N PHE A 117 4.26 7.13 15.64
CA PHE A 117 4.72 5.86 15.12
C PHE A 117 4.17 4.68 15.95
N ILE A 118 4.31 4.73 17.26
CA ILE A 118 3.81 3.70 18.17
C ILE A 118 2.29 3.61 18.11
N ASN A 119 1.57 4.74 18.14
CA ASN A 119 0.11 4.77 18.04
C ASN A 119 -0.39 4.15 16.74
N PHE A 120 0.33 4.40 15.63
CA PHE A 120 0.00 3.77 14.35
C PHE A 120 0.05 2.23 14.45
N PHE A 121 1.04 1.65 15.10
CA PHE A 121 1.13 0.18 15.27
C PHE A 121 0.03 -0.38 16.17
N TYR A 122 -0.41 0.36 17.19
CA TYR A 122 -1.59 -0.03 17.98
C TYR A 122 -2.86 -0.06 17.11
N ASP A 123 -3.04 0.89 16.21
CA ASP A 123 -4.17 0.89 15.28
C ASP A 123 -4.04 -0.22 14.23
N LEU A 124 -2.88 -0.38 13.65
CA LEU A 124 -2.63 -1.46 12.70
C LEU A 124 -2.92 -2.84 13.30
N ARG A 125 -2.53 -3.06 14.56
CA ARG A 125 -2.80 -4.32 15.28
C ARG A 125 -4.27 -4.72 15.25
N LYS A 126 -5.18 -3.74 15.39
CA LYS A 126 -6.64 -4.00 15.37
C LYS A 126 -7.10 -4.60 14.03
N HIS A 127 -6.42 -4.25 12.94
CA HIS A 127 -6.70 -4.79 11.61
C HIS A 127 -5.99 -6.12 11.32
N LEU A 128 -5.00 -6.50 12.13
CA LEU A 128 -4.25 -7.75 11.99
C LEU A 128 -4.82 -8.88 12.84
N THR A 129 -5.65 -8.58 13.83
CA THR A 129 -6.26 -9.60 14.67
C THR A 129 -7.20 -10.47 13.84
N LYS A 130 -7.05 -11.76 14.02
CA LYS A 130 -7.88 -12.78 13.37
C LYS A 130 -9.36 -12.62 13.77
N ASN A 131 -10.20 -12.76 12.80
CA ASN A 131 -11.53 -13.30 13.00
C ASN A 131 -11.43 -14.82 12.97
#